data_7c13975b3c5c92580baf070e29fa0d8f
#
_entry.id   7c13975b3c5c92580baf070e29fa0d8f
#
_cell.length_a   1.000
_cell.length_b   1.000
_cell.length_c   1.000
_cell.angle_alpha   90.00
_cell.angle_beta   90.00
_cell.angle_gamma   90.00
#
_symmetry.space_group_name_H-M   'P 1'
#
loop_
_entity.id
_entity.type
_entity.pdbx_description
1 polymer ?
#
loop_
_entity_poly.entity_id
_entity_poly.type
_entity_poly.pdbx_seq_one_letter_code
_entity_poly.pdbx_strand_id
1 'polypeptide(L)'
;MTTTSQIPRLRRGVKLIVGMDDQPMLFDTDAGTYHRLGAAAAVIINQFDGARSLPAILDQLPQNIDAAGRQRITRLVDYLRSKSLLEGGPPLRTRPSERARKRVDGRHVAPPHVGRHEQIQPPRWSGGWMLPRFMLIRTYRRAVAPVAAALHHLPVRTLSGLFLLAAAGGYAAGAASLINLSGGPRPPARVFFIAVAIQLVSIVGHESWHAIVAGYLGTPVRGLGVAFMFWVLPIAYVDRTDSYRARSRLGRAMLAFAGICSDGVVCGVEAAVAAAFTGEVRQVALTLCAFQLTMLVTTLNPL
;
A
#
# COMPACT_ATOMS: atom_id res chain seq x y z
N MET A 1 -31.42 1.27 31.96
CA MET A 1 -30.48 1.17 30.82
C MET A 1 -31.27 0.64 29.63
N THR A 2 -31.73 1.53 28.80
CA THR A 2 -32.63 1.26 27.66
C THR A 2 -31.86 0.54 26.55
N THR A 3 -32.09 -0.77 26.46
CA THR A 3 -31.64 -1.59 25.33
C THR A 3 -32.49 -1.22 24.12
N THR A 4 -32.16 -0.12 23.46
CA THR A 4 -32.77 0.25 22.20
C THR A 4 -32.55 -0.91 21.25
N SER A 5 -33.62 -1.45 20.68
CA SER A 5 -33.63 -2.51 19.67
C SER A 5 -32.74 -2.08 18.48
N GLN A 6 -31.48 -2.45 18.54
CA GLN A 6 -30.50 -1.99 17.58
C GLN A 6 -30.56 -2.86 16.35
N ILE A 7 -31.02 -2.28 15.24
CA ILE A 7 -31.03 -2.91 13.93
C ILE A 7 -29.67 -2.62 13.26
N PRO A 8 -28.74 -3.61 13.20
CA PRO A 8 -27.44 -3.38 12.60
C PRO A 8 -27.54 -3.34 11.07
N ARG A 9 -26.94 -2.31 10.46
CA ARG A 9 -26.78 -2.19 9.02
C ARG A 9 -25.44 -1.59 8.72
N LEU A 10 -24.74 -2.14 7.74
CA LEU A 10 -23.48 -1.54 7.27
C LEU A 10 -23.77 -0.18 6.62
N ARG A 11 -22.92 0.81 6.90
CA ARG A 11 -22.98 2.12 6.25
C ARG A 11 -22.78 1.96 4.73
N ARG A 12 -23.46 2.76 3.91
CA ARG A 12 -23.46 2.67 2.43
C ARG A 12 -22.06 2.59 1.81
N GLY A 13 -21.05 3.24 2.40
CA GLY A 13 -19.67 3.19 1.94
C GLY A 13 -18.88 1.98 2.44
N VAL A 14 -19.47 1.07 3.22
CA VAL A 14 -18.77 -0.09 3.80
C VAL A 14 -19.21 -1.36 3.08
N LYS A 15 -18.25 -2.10 2.51
CA LYS A 15 -18.51 -3.34 1.76
C LYS A 15 -17.80 -4.50 2.44
N LEU A 16 -18.50 -5.62 2.59
CA LEU A 16 -17.88 -6.90 2.94
C LEU A 16 -17.22 -7.48 1.69
N ILE A 17 -15.94 -7.73 1.74
CA ILE A 17 -15.14 -8.27 0.65
C ILE A 17 -14.31 -9.45 1.13
N VAL A 18 -13.90 -10.32 0.22
CA VAL A 18 -12.96 -11.39 0.51
C VAL A 18 -11.59 -10.98 -0.02
N GLY A 19 -10.58 -11.04 0.84
CA GLY A 19 -9.19 -10.79 0.46
C GLY A 19 -8.64 -11.91 -0.44
N MET A 20 -7.46 -11.70 -0.99
CA MET A 20 -6.80 -12.71 -1.84
C MET A 20 -6.29 -13.93 -1.03
N ASP A 21 -6.26 -13.81 0.29
CA ASP A 21 -5.94 -14.89 1.25
C ASP A 21 -7.21 -15.59 1.79
N ASP A 22 -8.33 -15.42 1.08
CA ASP A 22 -9.66 -15.89 1.45
C ASP A 22 -10.15 -15.37 2.83
N GLN A 23 -9.44 -14.37 3.38
CA GLN A 23 -9.86 -13.72 4.63
C GLN A 23 -10.91 -12.65 4.35
N PRO A 24 -12.04 -12.70 5.07
CA PRO A 24 -13.06 -11.67 4.95
C PRO A 24 -12.59 -10.34 5.56
N MET A 25 -12.98 -9.26 4.92
CA MET A 25 -12.64 -7.90 5.34
C MET A 25 -13.80 -6.94 5.08
N LEU A 26 -13.96 -5.93 5.92
CA LEU A 26 -14.77 -4.76 5.59
C LEU A 26 -13.89 -3.72 4.93
N PHE A 27 -14.34 -3.20 3.82
CA PHE A 27 -13.71 -2.08 3.14
C PHE A 27 -14.59 -0.83 3.27
N ASP A 28 -14.07 0.18 3.94
CA ASP A 28 -14.66 1.51 4.02
C ASP A 28 -14.19 2.33 2.83
N THR A 29 -15.08 2.55 1.86
CA THR A 29 -14.78 3.27 0.63
C THR A 29 -14.54 4.76 0.86
N ASP A 30 -15.13 5.34 1.89
CA ASP A 30 -15.03 6.77 2.19
C ASP A 30 -13.73 7.10 2.91
N ALA A 31 -13.33 6.23 3.86
CA ALA A 31 -12.07 6.36 4.58
C ALA A 31 -10.88 5.72 3.84
N GLY A 32 -11.13 4.85 2.85
CA GLY A 32 -10.09 4.08 2.16
C GLY A 32 -9.42 3.05 3.07
N THR A 33 -10.08 2.63 4.16
CA THR A 33 -9.51 1.74 5.16
C THR A 33 -10.15 0.35 5.11
N TYR A 34 -9.39 -0.63 5.56
CA TYR A 34 -9.84 -2.01 5.61
C TYR A 34 -9.77 -2.53 7.04
N HIS A 35 -10.77 -3.31 7.40
CA HIS A 35 -10.87 -3.96 8.70
C HIS A 35 -10.92 -5.47 8.49
N ARG A 36 -9.90 -6.19 8.95
CA ARG A 36 -9.88 -7.66 8.88
C ARG A 36 -10.94 -8.24 9.80
N LEU A 37 -11.59 -9.29 9.33
CA LEU A 37 -12.60 -10.03 10.05
C LEU A 37 -12.18 -11.49 10.17
N GLY A 38 -12.58 -12.16 11.27
CA GLY A 38 -12.59 -13.61 11.29
C GLY A 38 -13.76 -14.16 10.44
N ALA A 39 -13.64 -15.38 9.93
CA ALA A 39 -14.68 -16.01 9.10
C ALA A 39 -16.06 -16.01 9.79
N ALA A 40 -16.13 -16.32 11.09
CA ALA A 40 -17.36 -16.28 11.86
C ALA A 40 -17.99 -14.87 11.94
N ALA A 41 -17.16 -13.82 12.05
CA ALA A 41 -17.64 -12.44 12.06
C ALA A 41 -18.24 -12.05 10.71
N ALA A 42 -17.64 -12.49 9.60
CA ALA A 42 -18.15 -12.20 8.27
C ALA A 42 -19.54 -12.83 8.03
N VAL A 43 -19.75 -14.05 8.49
CA VAL A 43 -21.07 -14.74 8.41
C VAL A 43 -22.13 -13.93 9.15
N ILE A 44 -21.81 -13.41 10.32
CA ILE A 44 -22.73 -12.62 11.14
C ILE A 44 -22.99 -11.25 10.48
N ILE A 45 -21.94 -10.56 10.00
CA ILE A 45 -22.07 -9.26 9.33
C ILE A 45 -22.89 -9.37 8.05
N ASN A 46 -22.83 -10.50 7.34
CA ASN A 46 -23.65 -10.74 6.17
C ASN A 46 -25.16 -10.80 6.48
N GLN A 47 -25.53 -10.96 7.75
CA GLN A 47 -26.92 -10.91 8.23
C GLN A 47 -27.40 -9.50 8.64
N PHE A 48 -26.55 -8.49 8.53
CA PHE A 48 -26.90 -7.10 8.86
C PHE A 48 -27.67 -6.44 7.71
N ASP A 49 -28.90 -6.89 7.54
CA ASP A 49 -29.82 -6.45 6.46
C ASP A 49 -30.49 -5.08 6.76
N GLY A 50 -30.37 -4.58 7.98
CA GLY A 50 -31.05 -3.37 8.41
C GLY A 50 -32.56 -3.55 8.66
N ALA A 51 -33.02 -4.80 8.76
CA ALA A 51 -34.42 -5.13 9.05
C ALA A 51 -34.58 -5.83 10.39
N ARG A 52 -33.62 -6.68 10.76
CA ARG A 52 -33.66 -7.48 11.98
C ARG A 52 -32.86 -6.85 13.11
N SER A 53 -33.39 -6.92 14.34
CA SER A 53 -32.65 -6.48 15.51
C SER A 53 -31.51 -7.45 15.86
N LEU A 54 -30.49 -6.95 16.57
CA LEU A 54 -29.37 -7.81 17.01
C LEU A 54 -29.84 -9.02 17.84
N PRO A 55 -30.77 -8.90 18.79
CA PRO A 55 -31.35 -10.07 19.49
C PRO A 55 -31.95 -11.08 18.50
N ALA A 56 -32.77 -10.63 17.54
CA ALA A 56 -33.37 -11.52 16.56
C ALA A 56 -32.35 -12.25 15.67
N ILE A 57 -31.24 -11.61 15.35
CA ILE A 57 -30.12 -12.24 14.64
C ILE A 57 -29.45 -13.28 15.53
N LEU A 58 -29.22 -12.97 16.81
CA LEU A 58 -28.60 -13.86 17.79
C LEU A 58 -29.46 -15.13 18.04
N ASP A 59 -30.79 -15.00 18.02
CA ASP A 59 -31.74 -16.11 18.24
C ASP A 59 -31.81 -17.06 17.03
N GLN A 60 -31.49 -16.56 15.82
CA GLN A 60 -31.43 -17.37 14.61
C GLN A 60 -30.10 -18.12 14.42
N LEU A 61 -29.11 -17.81 15.26
CA LEU A 61 -27.81 -18.52 15.22
C LEU A 61 -27.95 -19.95 15.76
N PRO A 62 -27.10 -20.88 15.30
CA PRO A 62 -27.11 -22.25 15.79
C PRO A 62 -27.03 -22.31 17.31
N GLN A 63 -27.81 -23.21 17.93
CA GLN A 63 -27.92 -23.35 19.40
C GLN A 63 -26.59 -23.71 20.10
N ASN A 64 -25.56 -24.11 19.35
CA ASN A 64 -24.23 -24.41 19.88
C ASN A 64 -23.37 -23.15 20.16
N ILE A 65 -23.89 -21.95 19.97
CA ILE A 65 -23.19 -20.72 20.32
C ILE A 65 -23.43 -20.45 21.83
N ASP A 66 -22.36 -20.60 22.59
CA ASP A 66 -22.33 -20.34 24.03
C ASP A 66 -22.52 -18.84 24.38
N ALA A 67 -22.73 -18.57 25.68
CA ALA A 67 -22.88 -17.18 26.14
C ALA A 67 -21.66 -16.30 25.80
N ALA A 68 -20.47 -16.88 25.81
CA ALA A 68 -19.23 -16.19 25.46
C ALA A 68 -19.21 -15.83 23.93
N GLY A 69 -19.76 -16.70 23.10
CA GLY A 69 -19.94 -16.44 21.66
C GLY A 69 -20.90 -15.27 21.41
N ARG A 70 -22.05 -15.25 22.07
CA ARG A 70 -23.02 -14.14 22.00
C ARG A 70 -22.40 -12.82 22.45
N GLN A 71 -21.62 -12.84 23.53
CA GLN A 71 -20.90 -11.64 24.00
C GLN A 71 -19.84 -11.17 23.00
N ARG A 72 -19.13 -12.08 22.31
CA ARG A 72 -18.18 -11.71 21.24
C ARG A 72 -18.87 -11.01 20.08
N ILE A 73 -20.08 -11.44 19.72
CA ILE A 73 -20.87 -10.81 18.65
C ILE A 73 -21.30 -9.39 19.07
N THR A 74 -21.76 -9.22 20.32
CA THR A 74 -22.11 -7.90 20.84
C THR A 74 -20.90 -6.95 20.79
N ARG A 75 -19.73 -7.42 21.26
CA ARG A 75 -18.48 -6.63 21.17
C ARG A 75 -18.09 -6.30 19.73
N LEU A 76 -18.32 -7.20 18.77
CA LEU A 76 -18.09 -6.92 17.35
C LEU A 76 -18.99 -5.78 16.86
N VAL A 77 -20.27 -5.78 17.21
CA VAL A 77 -21.20 -4.70 16.84
C VAL A 77 -20.77 -3.37 17.45
N ASP A 78 -20.36 -3.37 18.73
CA ASP A 78 -19.85 -2.17 19.40
C ASP A 78 -18.57 -1.66 18.76
N TYR A 79 -17.65 -2.57 18.39
CA TYR A 79 -16.44 -2.22 17.63
C TYR A 79 -16.78 -1.59 16.28
N LEU A 80 -17.66 -2.22 15.49
CA LEU A 80 -18.07 -1.69 14.18
C LEU A 80 -18.71 -0.30 14.31
N ARG A 81 -19.50 -0.09 15.37
CA ARG A 81 -20.11 1.21 15.66
C ARG A 81 -19.06 2.24 16.04
N SER A 82 -18.13 1.91 16.92
CA SER A 82 -17.04 2.82 17.33
C SER A 82 -16.17 3.27 16.15
N LYS A 83 -16.07 2.44 15.10
CA LYS A 83 -15.37 2.74 13.86
C LYS A 83 -16.25 3.40 12.80
N SER A 84 -17.51 3.74 13.11
CA SER A 84 -18.47 4.34 12.18
C SER A 84 -18.74 3.48 10.93
N LEU A 85 -18.64 2.17 11.05
CA LEU A 85 -18.87 1.21 9.98
C LEU A 85 -20.33 0.79 9.86
N LEU A 86 -21.15 1.09 10.89
CA LEU A 86 -22.59 0.86 10.89
C LEU A 86 -23.35 2.19 10.71
N GLU A 87 -24.57 2.11 10.17
CA GLU A 87 -25.49 3.26 10.13
C GLU A 87 -25.83 3.70 11.56
N GLY A 88 -25.96 5.03 11.78
CA GLY A 88 -26.22 5.60 13.12
C GLY A 88 -25.00 5.61 14.06
N GLY A 89 -23.81 5.27 13.59
CA GLY A 89 -22.56 5.47 14.34
C GLY A 89 -22.15 6.94 14.48
N PRO A 90 -21.18 7.26 15.33
CA PRO A 90 -20.69 8.64 15.48
C PRO A 90 -20.22 9.18 14.12
N PRO A 91 -20.43 10.48 13.84
CA PRO A 91 -20.04 11.06 12.56
C PRO A 91 -18.52 10.93 12.35
N LEU A 92 -18.12 10.50 11.15
CA LEU A 92 -16.71 10.52 10.76
C LEU A 92 -16.19 11.95 10.88
N ARG A 93 -15.09 12.16 11.60
CA ARG A 93 -14.40 13.46 11.71
C ARG A 93 -13.73 13.91 10.41
N THR A 94 -13.92 13.21 9.32
CA THR A 94 -13.42 13.59 7.99
C THR A 94 -14.47 14.42 7.27
N ARG A 95 -14.13 15.66 6.89
CA ARG A 95 -14.96 16.51 6.04
C ARG A 95 -15.29 15.74 4.75
N PRO A 96 -16.56 15.49 4.42
CA PRO A 96 -16.93 14.93 3.13
C PRO A 96 -16.59 15.96 2.05
N SER A 97 -15.90 15.56 1.00
CA SER A 97 -15.79 16.43 -0.16
C SER A 97 -17.20 16.61 -0.76
N GLU A 98 -17.65 17.85 -0.90
CA GLU A 98 -18.99 18.22 -1.42
C GLU A 98 -19.31 17.63 -2.81
N ARG A 99 -18.32 17.09 -3.51
CA ARG A 99 -18.47 16.46 -4.82
C ARG A 99 -19.05 15.03 -4.80
N ALA A 100 -19.03 14.34 -3.66
CA ALA A 100 -19.64 13.01 -3.54
C ALA A 100 -21.16 13.06 -3.45
N ARG A 101 -21.75 14.19 -3.00
CA ARG A 101 -23.21 14.35 -2.84
C ARG A 101 -23.98 14.50 -4.16
N LYS A 102 -23.37 14.89 -5.26
CA LYS A 102 -24.05 15.22 -6.54
C LYS A 102 -24.23 14.05 -7.52
N ARG A 103 -23.88 12.81 -7.12
CA ARG A 103 -23.92 11.66 -8.04
C ARG A 103 -24.78 10.46 -7.61
N VAL A 104 -25.66 10.66 -6.66
CA VAL A 104 -26.60 9.60 -6.19
C VAL A 104 -28.04 10.07 -6.36
N ASP A 105 -28.42 10.37 -7.59
CA ASP A 105 -29.84 10.38 -7.98
C ASP A 105 -30.03 9.42 -9.17
N GLY A 106 -30.78 8.36 -8.88
CA GLY A 106 -31.53 7.58 -9.84
C GLY A 106 -30.76 6.59 -10.71
N ARG A 107 -30.45 5.38 -10.20
CA ARG A 107 -30.55 4.14 -11.02
C ARG A 107 -30.61 2.90 -10.12
N HIS A 108 -31.54 2.01 -10.44
CA HIS A 108 -31.76 0.69 -9.83
C HIS A 108 -30.46 -0.09 -9.70
N VAL A 109 -30.18 -0.57 -8.48
CA VAL A 109 -29.04 -1.42 -8.18
C VAL A 109 -29.44 -2.86 -8.46
N ALA A 110 -28.88 -3.43 -9.52
CA ALA A 110 -28.86 -4.87 -9.73
C ALA A 110 -28.04 -5.58 -8.64
N PRO A 111 -28.34 -6.85 -8.28
CA PRO A 111 -27.60 -7.57 -7.26
C PRO A 111 -26.11 -7.73 -7.66
N PRO A 112 -25.20 -7.78 -6.69
CA PRO A 112 -23.76 -7.77 -6.97
C PRO A 112 -23.35 -9.08 -7.65
N HIS A 113 -23.01 -9.01 -8.93
CA HIS A 113 -22.22 -10.05 -9.56
C HIS A 113 -20.84 -10.08 -8.94
N VAL A 114 -20.51 -11.18 -8.25
CA VAL A 114 -19.16 -11.54 -7.85
C VAL A 114 -18.32 -11.63 -9.13
N GLY A 115 -17.44 -10.65 -9.39
CA GLY A 115 -16.54 -10.81 -10.53
C GLY A 115 -16.05 -9.58 -11.29
N ARG A 116 -16.17 -8.37 -10.78
CA ARG A 116 -15.34 -7.26 -11.29
C ARG A 116 -14.86 -6.42 -10.11
N HIS A 117 -13.55 -6.42 -9.91
CA HIS A 117 -12.89 -5.49 -8.97
C HIS A 117 -13.16 -4.06 -9.45
N GLU A 118 -14.17 -3.42 -8.87
CA GLU A 118 -14.41 -2.00 -9.07
C GLU A 118 -13.18 -1.26 -8.53
N GLN A 119 -12.38 -0.71 -9.44
CA GLN A 119 -11.20 0.07 -9.07
C GLN A 119 -11.67 1.41 -8.53
N ILE A 120 -11.69 1.53 -7.20
CA ILE A 120 -11.95 2.80 -6.55
C ILE A 120 -10.76 3.70 -6.85
N GLN A 121 -11.00 4.72 -7.67
CA GLN A 121 -9.98 5.71 -7.97
C GLN A 121 -9.75 6.57 -6.73
N PRO A 122 -8.50 6.70 -6.26
CA PRO A 122 -8.20 7.57 -5.14
C PRO A 122 -8.51 9.03 -5.50
N PRO A 123 -8.84 9.86 -4.52
CA PRO A 123 -9.00 11.30 -4.74
C PRO A 123 -7.68 11.88 -5.28
N ARG A 124 -7.77 12.94 -6.09
CA ARG A 124 -6.56 13.62 -6.60
C ARG A 124 -5.70 14.21 -5.49
N TRP A 125 -6.33 14.57 -4.40
CA TRP A 125 -5.71 15.11 -3.20
C TRP A 125 -6.06 14.23 -2.01
N SER A 126 -5.06 13.82 -1.23
CA SER A 126 -5.22 13.06 0.01
C SER A 126 -4.06 13.38 0.96
N GLY A 127 -4.16 12.94 2.20
CA GLY A 127 -3.12 13.18 3.21
C GLY A 127 -3.47 14.32 4.17
N GLY A 128 -2.75 14.37 5.29
CA GLY A 128 -2.85 15.44 6.27
C GLY A 128 -2.11 16.70 5.82
N TRP A 129 -2.25 17.79 6.61
CA TRP A 129 -1.60 19.04 6.29
C TRP A 129 -0.05 18.96 6.25
N MET A 130 0.55 18.03 7.02
CA MET A 130 2.01 17.83 7.05
C MET A 130 2.54 16.99 5.87
N LEU A 131 1.67 16.22 5.21
CA LEU A 131 2.05 15.36 4.08
C LEU A 131 0.93 15.38 3.01
N PRO A 132 0.73 16.50 2.32
CA PRO A 132 -0.22 16.56 1.22
C PRO A 132 0.23 15.65 0.07
N ARG A 133 -0.71 14.90 -0.50
CA ARG A 133 -0.45 13.93 -1.55
C ARG A 133 -1.23 14.27 -2.80
N PHE A 134 -0.54 14.29 -3.92
CA PHE A 134 -1.14 14.55 -5.24
C PHE A 134 -0.96 13.33 -6.13
N MET A 135 -2.07 12.79 -6.61
CA MET A 135 -2.03 11.68 -7.58
C MET A 135 -1.77 12.24 -8.98
N LEU A 136 -0.60 11.92 -9.54
CA LEU A 136 -0.20 12.36 -10.88
C LEU A 136 -0.73 11.41 -11.95
N ILE A 137 -0.44 10.11 -11.85
CA ILE A 137 -0.74 9.11 -12.89
C ILE A 137 -1.65 8.03 -12.31
N ARG A 138 -2.95 8.11 -12.59
CA ARG A 138 -3.95 7.13 -12.12
C ARG A 138 -3.91 5.80 -12.90
N THR A 139 -3.36 5.83 -14.11
CA THR A 139 -3.24 4.65 -14.97
C THR A 139 -1.88 3.97 -14.88
N TYR A 140 -1.09 4.29 -13.84
CA TYR A 140 0.30 3.83 -13.70
C TYR A 140 0.43 2.31 -13.75
N ARG A 141 -0.59 1.59 -13.28
CA ARG A 141 -0.67 0.13 -13.43
C ARG A 141 -0.44 -0.34 -14.86
N ARG A 142 -0.93 0.40 -15.86
CA ARG A 142 -0.77 0.03 -17.27
C ARG A 142 0.68 0.12 -17.72
N ALA A 143 1.43 1.09 -17.21
CA ALA A 143 2.85 1.28 -17.52
C ALA A 143 3.72 0.15 -16.95
N VAL A 144 3.41 -0.33 -15.73
CA VAL A 144 4.19 -1.40 -15.08
C VAL A 144 3.71 -2.82 -15.41
N ALA A 145 2.52 -2.98 -15.99
CA ALA A 145 1.91 -4.27 -16.29
C ALA A 145 2.77 -5.19 -17.17
N PRO A 146 3.46 -4.73 -18.24
CA PRO A 146 4.30 -5.60 -19.06
C PRO A 146 5.46 -6.24 -18.27
N VAL A 147 6.11 -5.45 -17.40
CA VAL A 147 7.21 -5.93 -16.55
C VAL A 147 6.68 -6.92 -15.53
N ALA A 148 5.57 -6.60 -14.86
CA ALA A 148 4.93 -7.52 -13.93
C ALA A 148 4.53 -8.85 -14.60
N ALA A 149 3.99 -8.80 -15.84
CA ALA A 149 3.63 -9.98 -16.60
C ALA A 149 4.87 -10.84 -16.97
N ALA A 150 5.97 -10.22 -17.35
CA ALA A 150 7.21 -10.92 -17.62
C ALA A 150 7.74 -11.68 -16.40
N LEU A 151 7.56 -11.12 -15.20
CA LEU A 151 7.99 -11.75 -13.94
C LEU A 151 7.11 -12.95 -13.53
N HIS A 152 5.87 -13.06 -14.03
CA HIS A 152 4.96 -14.17 -13.68
C HIS A 152 5.47 -15.56 -14.04
N HIS A 153 6.46 -15.66 -14.92
CA HIS A 153 7.11 -16.95 -15.25
C HIS A 153 7.98 -17.49 -14.10
N LEU A 154 8.32 -16.66 -13.12
CA LEU A 154 9.15 -17.05 -11.98
C LEU A 154 8.30 -17.26 -10.72
N PRO A 155 8.53 -18.35 -9.96
CA PRO A 155 7.89 -18.51 -8.65
C PRO A 155 8.32 -17.43 -7.68
N VAL A 156 7.42 -17.02 -6.76
CA VAL A 156 7.69 -15.97 -5.76
C VAL A 156 8.98 -16.20 -4.97
N ARG A 157 9.26 -17.45 -4.59
CA ARG A 157 10.49 -17.78 -3.83
C ARG A 157 11.76 -17.51 -4.64
N THR A 158 11.79 -17.96 -5.90
CA THR A 158 12.91 -17.74 -6.81
C THR A 158 13.12 -16.25 -7.08
N LEU A 159 12.05 -15.55 -7.44
CA LEU A 159 12.11 -14.11 -7.71
C LEU A 159 12.59 -13.33 -6.49
N SER A 160 12.06 -13.63 -5.31
CA SER A 160 12.50 -12.98 -4.06
C SER A 160 13.97 -13.24 -3.75
N GLY A 161 14.43 -14.49 -3.93
CA GLY A 161 15.82 -14.86 -3.71
C GLY A 161 16.78 -14.16 -4.66
N LEU A 162 16.48 -14.17 -5.96
CA LEU A 162 17.29 -13.49 -6.98
C LEU A 162 17.34 -11.97 -6.72
N PHE A 163 16.21 -11.38 -6.37
CA PHE A 163 16.13 -9.93 -6.14
C PHE A 163 16.91 -9.51 -4.89
N LEU A 164 16.83 -10.31 -3.81
CA LEU A 164 17.62 -10.07 -2.59
C LEU A 164 19.12 -10.26 -2.84
N LEU A 165 19.52 -11.29 -3.57
CA LEU A 165 20.94 -11.54 -3.91
C LEU A 165 21.51 -10.42 -4.78
N ALA A 166 20.77 -9.99 -5.81
CA ALA A 166 21.19 -8.89 -6.68
C ALA A 166 21.32 -7.58 -5.89
N ALA A 167 20.37 -7.30 -4.99
CA ALA A 167 20.42 -6.11 -4.13
C ALA A 167 21.60 -6.15 -3.16
N ALA A 168 21.81 -7.28 -2.46
CA ALA A 168 22.91 -7.44 -1.51
C ALA A 168 24.26 -7.32 -2.23
N GLY A 169 24.41 -7.95 -3.39
CA GLY A 169 25.62 -7.82 -4.23
C GLY A 169 25.84 -6.39 -4.70
N GLY A 170 24.79 -5.68 -5.09
CA GLY A 170 24.88 -4.29 -5.51
C GLY A 170 25.29 -3.35 -4.37
N TYR A 171 24.70 -3.48 -3.19
CA TYR A 171 25.13 -2.71 -2.02
C TYR A 171 26.56 -3.02 -1.59
N ALA A 172 26.97 -4.30 -1.64
CA ALA A 172 28.34 -4.69 -1.37
C ALA A 172 29.32 -4.08 -2.38
N ALA A 173 28.98 -4.09 -3.67
CA ALA A 173 29.76 -3.47 -4.73
C ALA A 173 29.87 -1.94 -4.54
N GLY A 174 28.78 -1.27 -4.19
CA GLY A 174 28.75 0.17 -3.89
C GLY A 174 29.64 0.52 -2.70
N ALA A 175 29.56 -0.24 -1.62
CA ALA A 175 30.39 -0.05 -0.44
C ALA A 175 31.89 -0.27 -0.78
N ALA A 176 32.20 -1.35 -1.52
CA ALA A 176 33.56 -1.62 -1.96
C ALA A 176 34.11 -0.52 -2.88
N SER A 177 33.26 0.02 -3.79
CA SER A 177 33.64 1.13 -4.67
C SER A 177 33.95 2.40 -3.87
N LEU A 178 33.17 2.71 -2.85
CA LEU A 178 33.44 3.85 -1.96
C LEU A 178 34.76 3.67 -1.22
N ILE A 179 35.05 2.48 -0.68
CA ILE A 179 36.28 2.21 0.06
C ILE A 179 37.52 2.33 -0.87
N ASN A 180 37.43 1.74 -2.07
CA ASN A 180 38.61 1.57 -2.93
C ASN A 180 38.81 2.73 -3.91
N LEU A 181 37.77 3.47 -4.31
CA LEU A 181 37.82 4.45 -5.39
C LEU A 181 37.63 5.91 -4.93
N SER A 182 37.32 6.17 -3.65
CA SER A 182 37.06 7.51 -3.14
C SER A 182 38.32 8.35 -2.81
N GLY A 183 39.52 7.79 -3.00
CA GLY A 183 40.80 8.45 -2.70
C GLY A 183 41.19 9.51 -3.72
N GLY A 184 40.37 10.55 -3.90
CA GLY A 184 40.61 11.62 -4.87
C GLY A 184 40.33 13.01 -4.28
N PRO A 185 40.51 14.09 -5.08
CA PRO A 185 40.15 15.43 -4.67
C PRO A 185 38.65 15.51 -4.39
N ARG A 186 38.26 16.44 -3.50
CA ARG A 186 36.84 16.66 -3.17
C ARG A 186 36.04 16.96 -4.43
N PRO A 187 34.90 16.29 -4.63
CA PRO A 187 34.08 16.54 -5.80
C PRO A 187 33.58 17.99 -5.84
N PRO A 188 33.56 18.63 -7.00
CA PRO A 188 33.01 19.97 -7.15
C PRO A 188 31.51 19.98 -6.89
N ALA A 189 30.94 21.11 -6.46
CA ALA A 189 29.53 21.22 -6.13
C ALA A 189 28.58 20.74 -7.25
N ARG A 190 28.96 20.93 -8.52
CA ARG A 190 28.16 20.44 -9.67
C ARG A 190 27.95 18.93 -9.65
N VAL A 191 28.95 18.16 -9.24
CA VAL A 191 28.85 16.69 -9.11
C VAL A 191 27.73 16.32 -8.14
N PHE A 192 27.68 17.00 -6.98
CA PHE A 192 26.63 16.80 -6.00
C PHE A 192 25.24 17.11 -6.56
N PHE A 193 25.07 18.25 -7.25
CA PHE A 193 23.78 18.61 -7.82
C PHE A 193 23.33 17.65 -8.94
N ILE A 194 24.26 17.18 -9.78
CA ILE A 194 23.98 16.15 -10.78
C ILE A 194 23.53 14.84 -10.09
N ALA A 195 24.25 14.40 -9.06
CA ALA A 195 23.88 13.20 -8.30
C ALA A 195 22.50 13.35 -7.65
N VAL A 196 22.18 14.50 -7.05
CA VAL A 196 20.85 14.77 -6.49
C VAL A 196 19.76 14.69 -7.57
N ALA A 197 19.99 15.28 -8.75
CA ALA A 197 19.00 15.22 -9.85
C ALA A 197 18.76 13.77 -10.31
N ILE A 198 19.82 12.96 -10.42
CA ILE A 198 19.71 11.53 -10.75
C ILE A 198 19.01 10.77 -9.64
N GLN A 199 19.32 11.05 -8.37
CA GLN A 199 18.68 10.40 -7.22
C GLN A 199 17.17 10.67 -7.17
N LEU A 200 16.71 11.86 -7.52
CA LEU A 200 15.26 12.15 -7.61
C LEU A 200 14.56 11.27 -8.64
N VAL A 201 15.22 10.98 -9.77
CA VAL A 201 14.71 10.02 -10.77
C VAL A 201 14.75 8.59 -10.20
N SER A 202 15.81 8.21 -9.48
CA SER A 202 15.96 6.90 -8.85
C SER A 202 14.83 6.62 -7.84
N ILE A 203 14.36 7.63 -7.09
CA ILE A 203 13.22 7.50 -6.18
C ILE A 203 11.94 7.10 -6.93
N VAL A 204 11.72 7.61 -8.14
CA VAL A 204 10.60 7.17 -8.98
C VAL A 204 10.76 5.69 -9.37
N GLY A 205 11.97 5.25 -9.67
CA GLY A 205 12.33 3.84 -9.90
C GLY A 205 11.99 2.96 -8.70
N HIS A 206 12.43 3.36 -7.51
CA HIS A 206 12.11 2.72 -6.22
C HIS A 206 10.60 2.48 -6.06
N GLU A 207 9.80 3.52 -6.21
CA GLU A 207 8.34 3.42 -6.11
C GLU A 207 7.73 2.57 -7.24
N SER A 208 8.34 2.60 -8.43
CA SER A 208 7.91 1.78 -9.57
C SER A 208 8.06 0.29 -9.29
N TRP A 209 9.12 -0.13 -8.61
CA TRP A 209 9.31 -1.53 -8.24
C TRP A 209 8.27 -2.01 -7.23
N HIS A 210 7.82 -1.16 -6.33
CA HIS A 210 6.68 -1.48 -5.49
C HIS A 210 5.41 -1.72 -6.33
N ALA A 211 5.18 -0.93 -7.39
CA ALA A 211 4.04 -1.13 -8.28
C ALA A 211 4.18 -2.41 -9.13
N ILE A 212 5.39 -2.71 -9.63
CA ILE A 212 5.69 -3.92 -10.40
C ILE A 212 5.44 -5.17 -9.55
N VAL A 213 5.99 -5.20 -8.32
CA VAL A 213 5.81 -6.33 -7.41
C VAL A 213 4.34 -6.47 -6.98
N ALA A 214 3.63 -5.37 -6.74
CA ALA A 214 2.20 -5.42 -6.47
C ALA A 214 1.44 -6.03 -7.66
N GLY A 215 1.75 -5.60 -8.89
CA GLY A 215 1.17 -6.15 -10.12
C GLY A 215 1.48 -7.65 -10.28
N TYR A 216 2.73 -8.07 -10.03
CA TYR A 216 3.15 -9.46 -10.03
C TYR A 216 2.36 -10.30 -9.00
N LEU A 217 2.08 -9.77 -7.81
CA LEU A 217 1.29 -10.44 -6.78
C LEU A 217 -0.23 -10.37 -7.03
N GLY A 218 -0.66 -9.74 -8.14
CA GLY A 218 -2.07 -9.53 -8.46
C GLY A 218 -2.77 -8.50 -7.57
N THR A 219 -2.00 -7.69 -6.82
CA THR A 219 -2.52 -6.66 -5.94
C THR A 219 -2.76 -5.38 -6.73
N PRO A 220 -3.94 -4.75 -6.64
CA PRO A 220 -4.22 -3.54 -7.40
C PRO A 220 -3.34 -2.36 -6.93
N VAL A 221 -2.76 -1.66 -7.91
CA VAL A 221 -2.05 -0.39 -7.74
C VAL A 221 -2.97 0.73 -8.20
N ARG A 222 -3.21 1.72 -7.36
CA ARG A 222 -4.15 2.81 -7.65
C ARG A 222 -3.54 3.94 -8.46
N GLY A 223 -2.23 4.12 -8.40
CA GLY A 223 -1.52 5.13 -9.17
C GLY A 223 -0.19 5.55 -8.57
N LEU A 224 0.51 6.41 -9.29
CA LEU A 224 1.73 7.09 -8.88
C LEU A 224 1.42 8.55 -8.58
N GLY A 225 1.94 9.07 -7.50
CA GLY A 225 1.77 10.46 -7.07
C GLY A 225 3.02 11.06 -6.48
N VAL A 226 2.91 12.32 -6.05
CA VAL A 226 3.91 13.03 -5.27
C VAL A 226 3.29 13.45 -3.95
N ALA A 227 4.00 13.18 -2.87
CA ALA A 227 3.73 13.70 -1.55
C ALA A 227 4.75 14.79 -1.23
N PHE A 228 4.33 15.83 -0.52
CA PHE A 228 5.24 16.88 -0.08
C PHE A 228 5.42 16.78 1.44
N MET A 229 6.61 16.36 1.87
CA MET A 229 6.94 16.37 3.30
C MET A 229 7.17 17.81 3.74
N PHE A 230 6.39 18.24 4.74
CA PHE A 230 6.40 19.62 5.25
C PHE A 230 6.25 20.69 4.16
N TRP A 231 5.57 20.39 3.03
CA TRP A 231 5.39 21.26 1.88
C TRP A 231 6.65 21.60 1.08
N VAL A 232 7.81 21.10 1.48
CA VAL A 232 9.11 21.47 0.91
C VAL A 232 9.70 20.32 0.09
N LEU A 233 9.73 19.10 0.66
CA LEU A 233 10.42 17.98 0.05
C LEU A 233 9.46 17.11 -0.76
N PRO A 234 9.54 17.10 -2.11
CA PRO A 234 8.74 16.22 -2.94
C PRO A 234 9.24 14.78 -2.83
N ILE A 235 8.32 13.86 -2.53
CA ILE A 235 8.58 12.42 -2.44
C ILE A 235 7.62 11.72 -3.39
N ALA A 236 8.14 10.93 -4.32
CA ALA A 236 7.31 10.05 -5.13
C ALA A 236 6.67 8.99 -4.23
N TYR A 237 5.44 8.60 -4.53
CA TYR A 237 4.78 7.48 -3.85
C TYR A 237 3.87 6.72 -4.79
N VAL A 238 3.75 5.42 -4.56
CA VAL A 238 2.75 4.56 -5.19
C VAL A 238 1.66 4.23 -4.17
N ASP A 239 0.40 4.46 -4.54
CA ASP A 239 -0.73 4.08 -3.68
C ASP A 239 -0.89 2.56 -3.69
N ARG A 240 -0.42 1.94 -2.60
CA ARG A 240 -0.42 0.51 -2.30
C ARG A 240 -1.43 0.16 -1.20
N THR A 241 -2.49 0.92 -1.04
CA THR A 241 -3.46 0.71 0.04
C THR A 241 -4.01 -0.73 0.05
N ASP A 242 -4.02 -1.39 -1.10
CA ASP A 242 -4.46 -2.79 -1.23
C ASP A 242 -3.35 -3.84 -0.99
N SER A 243 -2.14 -3.44 -0.58
CA SER A 243 -0.98 -4.35 -0.44
C SER A 243 -1.18 -5.49 0.57
N TYR A 244 -1.97 -5.26 1.64
CA TYR A 244 -2.30 -6.30 2.62
C TYR A 244 -3.18 -7.43 2.05
N ARG A 245 -3.75 -7.27 0.84
CA ARG A 245 -4.50 -8.32 0.12
C ARG A 245 -3.59 -9.40 -0.46
N ALA A 246 -2.26 -9.20 -0.48
CA ALA A 246 -1.33 -10.22 -0.95
C ALA A 246 -1.45 -11.51 -0.14
N ARG A 247 -1.61 -12.65 -0.83
CA ARG A 247 -1.94 -13.97 -0.24
C ARG A 247 -0.89 -14.49 0.72
N SER A 248 0.39 -14.37 0.39
CA SER A 248 1.46 -14.99 1.15
C SER A 248 2.23 -13.99 2.03
N ARG A 249 2.76 -14.46 3.16
CA ARG A 249 3.68 -13.67 4.00
C ARG A 249 4.91 -13.24 3.21
N LEU A 250 5.48 -14.16 2.41
CA LEU A 250 6.64 -13.88 1.57
C LEU A 250 6.31 -12.82 0.51
N GLY A 251 5.13 -12.89 -0.13
CA GLY A 251 4.71 -11.85 -1.08
C GLY A 251 4.58 -10.47 -0.44
N ARG A 252 4.04 -10.39 0.79
CA ARG A 252 3.97 -9.12 1.53
C ARG A 252 5.36 -8.59 1.90
N ALA A 253 6.27 -9.47 2.33
CA ALA A 253 7.66 -9.10 2.60
C ALA A 253 8.35 -8.60 1.32
N MET A 254 8.24 -9.36 0.21
CA MET A 254 8.78 -8.96 -1.08
C MET A 254 8.24 -7.59 -1.53
N LEU A 255 6.95 -7.33 -1.34
CA LEU A 255 6.36 -6.03 -1.66
C LEU A 255 6.91 -4.92 -0.76
N ALA A 256 7.11 -5.19 0.52
CA ALA A 256 7.69 -4.21 1.46
C ALA A 256 9.14 -3.86 1.10
N PHE A 257 9.94 -4.85 0.73
CA PHE A 257 11.37 -4.68 0.40
C PHE A 257 11.62 -4.33 -1.08
N ALA A 258 10.60 -4.25 -1.92
CA ALA A 258 10.77 -4.05 -3.36
C ALA A 258 11.61 -2.82 -3.72
N GLY A 259 11.36 -1.69 -3.06
CA GLY A 259 12.12 -0.46 -3.26
C GLY A 259 13.58 -0.62 -2.82
N ILE A 260 13.81 -1.12 -1.60
CA ILE A 260 15.17 -1.35 -1.07
C ILE A 260 15.97 -2.29 -1.99
N CYS A 261 15.33 -3.35 -2.49
CA CYS A 261 16.00 -4.26 -3.41
C CYS A 261 16.32 -3.58 -4.75
N SER A 262 15.44 -2.73 -5.26
CA SER A 262 15.72 -1.98 -6.48
C SER A 262 16.88 -1.01 -6.30
N ASP A 263 16.94 -0.31 -5.17
CA ASP A 263 18.03 0.61 -4.83
C ASP A 263 19.36 -0.13 -4.76
N GLY A 264 19.38 -1.35 -4.21
CA GLY A 264 20.58 -2.18 -4.20
C GLY A 264 21.06 -2.58 -5.60
N VAL A 265 20.14 -2.93 -6.49
CA VAL A 265 20.49 -3.22 -7.90
C VAL A 265 21.03 -1.96 -8.58
N VAL A 266 20.40 -0.82 -8.39
CA VAL A 266 20.86 0.48 -8.92
C VAL A 266 22.25 0.82 -8.37
N CYS A 267 22.48 0.63 -7.07
CA CYS A 267 23.78 0.82 -6.44
C CYS A 267 24.87 -0.04 -7.10
N GLY A 268 24.55 -1.27 -7.47
CA GLY A 268 25.46 -2.16 -8.22
C GLY A 268 25.80 -1.61 -9.62
N VAL A 269 24.83 -1.05 -10.32
CA VAL A 269 25.06 -0.38 -11.62
C VAL A 269 25.93 0.87 -11.44
N GLU A 270 25.66 1.68 -10.44
CA GLU A 270 26.45 2.87 -10.09
C GLU A 270 27.89 2.50 -9.73
N ALA A 271 28.08 1.41 -8.97
CA ALA A 271 29.42 0.89 -8.66
C ALA A 271 30.18 0.43 -9.93
N ALA A 272 29.49 -0.24 -10.86
CA ALA A 272 30.09 -0.62 -12.13
C ALA A 272 30.47 0.61 -12.99
N VAL A 273 29.65 1.64 -13.01
CA VAL A 273 29.98 2.93 -13.65
C VAL A 273 31.18 3.59 -12.97
N ALA A 274 31.24 3.60 -11.65
CA ALA A 274 32.39 4.15 -10.91
C ALA A 274 33.70 3.39 -11.23
N ALA A 275 33.63 2.09 -11.45
CA ALA A 275 34.78 1.28 -11.83
C ALA A 275 35.22 1.51 -13.28
N ALA A 276 34.26 1.66 -14.20
CA ALA A 276 34.51 1.76 -15.64
C ALA A 276 34.97 3.16 -16.09
N PHE A 277 34.61 4.22 -15.37
CA PHE A 277 34.89 5.60 -15.75
C PHE A 277 35.85 6.30 -14.78
N THR A 278 36.37 7.46 -15.20
CA THR A 278 37.24 8.32 -14.39
C THR A 278 36.66 9.73 -14.32
N GLY A 279 37.32 10.63 -13.56
CA GLY A 279 36.92 12.02 -13.48
C GLY A 279 35.55 12.23 -12.85
N GLU A 280 34.78 13.16 -13.37
CA GLU A 280 33.48 13.56 -12.80
C GLU A 280 32.42 12.46 -12.85
N VAL A 281 32.40 11.65 -13.91
CA VAL A 281 31.46 10.52 -14.02
C VAL A 281 31.65 9.54 -12.85
N ARG A 282 32.90 9.19 -12.53
CA ARG A 282 33.22 8.39 -11.35
C ARG A 282 32.72 9.06 -10.07
N GLN A 283 33.00 10.34 -9.92
CA GLN A 283 32.60 11.08 -8.71
C GLN A 283 31.07 11.15 -8.54
N VAL A 284 30.32 11.34 -9.63
CA VAL A 284 28.85 11.28 -9.60
C VAL A 284 28.39 9.88 -9.17
N ALA A 285 28.92 8.82 -9.79
CA ALA A 285 28.55 7.45 -9.48
C ALA A 285 28.87 7.06 -8.02
N LEU A 286 30.02 7.46 -7.49
CA LEU A 286 30.35 7.25 -6.08
C LEU A 286 29.43 8.03 -5.15
N THR A 287 29.07 9.26 -5.49
CA THR A 287 28.10 10.05 -4.72
C THR A 287 26.73 9.37 -4.68
N LEU A 288 26.29 8.80 -5.80
CA LEU A 288 25.04 8.02 -5.89
C LEU A 288 25.11 6.75 -5.05
N CYS A 289 26.23 5.99 -5.09
CA CYS A 289 26.42 4.84 -4.20
C CYS A 289 26.31 5.26 -2.71
N ALA A 290 26.88 6.39 -2.33
CA ALA A 290 26.76 6.92 -0.98
C ALA A 290 25.29 7.27 -0.62
N PHE A 291 24.53 7.83 -1.55
CA PHE A 291 23.09 8.09 -1.36
C PHE A 291 22.30 6.80 -1.18
N GLN A 292 22.52 5.77 -2.02
CA GLN A 292 21.84 4.49 -1.91
C GLN A 292 22.13 3.79 -0.57
N LEU A 293 23.38 3.78 -0.11
CA LEU A 293 23.75 3.22 1.18
C LEU A 293 23.15 4.01 2.35
N THR A 294 23.10 5.34 2.25
CA THR A 294 22.43 6.18 3.24
C THR A 294 20.92 5.89 3.28
N MET A 295 20.28 5.76 2.11
CA MET A 295 18.86 5.40 2.02
C MET A 295 18.60 4.01 2.62
N LEU A 296 19.49 3.03 2.39
CA LEU A 296 19.39 1.71 3.01
C LEU A 296 19.35 1.82 4.54
N VAL A 297 20.31 2.53 5.12
CA VAL A 297 20.40 2.71 6.58
C VAL A 297 19.18 3.43 7.16
N THR A 298 18.72 4.50 6.50
CA THR A 298 17.56 5.28 6.96
C THR A 298 16.24 4.52 6.81
N THR A 299 16.11 3.70 5.77
CA THR A 299 14.87 2.92 5.52
C THR A 299 14.79 1.69 6.42
N LEU A 300 15.92 1.09 6.78
CA LEU A 300 15.95 -0.05 7.72
C LEU A 300 15.89 0.38 9.18
N ASN A 301 16.08 1.66 9.48
CA ASN A 301 15.97 2.18 10.84
C ASN A 301 14.47 2.27 11.23
N PRO A 302 14.02 1.57 12.29
CA PRO A 302 12.59 1.53 12.69
C PRO A 302 12.16 2.76 13.52
N LEU A 303 13.00 3.81 13.66
CA LEU A 303 12.72 5.02 14.45
C LEU A 303 11.68 5.92 13.79
#